data_8b474e66b14edb486c9ecb589272e6bd
#
_entry.id   8b474e66b14edb486c9ecb589272e6bd
#
_cell.length_a   1.000
_cell.length_b   1.000
_cell.length_c   1.000
_cell.angle_alpha   90.00
_cell.angle_beta   90.00
_cell.angle_gamma   90.00
#
_symmetry.space_group_name_H-M   'P 1'
#
loop_
_entity.id
_entity.type
_entity.pdbx_description
1 polymer ?
#
loop_
_entity_poly.entity_id
_entity_poly.type
_entity_poly.pdbx_seq_one_letter_code
_entity_poly.pdbx_strand_id
1 'polypeptide(L)'
;MEALANGIRSFAFSNKNDTSWETVDAYFISIVKELLDENLSMDRIWNVNFPGCKLSECKGILRDRIPAKHQFYQDDYVRTNHADGSFSLRSKGVMTEKAEEGTDISALLNNFISIGSVRCAALGYQKD
;
A
#
# COMPACT_ATOMS: atom_id res chain seq x y z
N MET A 1 -5.67 7.43 -8.72
CA MET A 1 -6.02 7.06 -10.11
C MET A 1 -6.60 8.23 -10.90
N GLU A 2 -7.51 9.05 -10.33
CA GLU A 2 -8.12 10.21 -11.01
C GLU A 2 -7.09 11.24 -11.48
N ALA A 3 -6.11 11.60 -10.65
CA ALA A 3 -5.04 12.50 -11.03
C ALA A 3 -4.27 12.02 -12.27
N LEU A 4 -4.00 10.71 -12.34
CA LEU A 4 -3.32 10.08 -13.47
C LEU A 4 -4.16 10.17 -14.75
N ALA A 5 -5.47 9.96 -14.66
CA ALA A 5 -6.41 10.12 -15.79
C ALA A 5 -6.42 11.56 -16.33
N ASN A 6 -6.05 12.54 -15.51
CA ASN A 6 -5.89 13.95 -15.91
C ASN A 6 -4.43 14.32 -16.28
N GLY A 7 -3.57 13.34 -16.55
CA GLY A 7 -2.19 13.57 -16.96
C GLY A 7 -1.25 14.07 -15.85
N ILE A 8 -1.63 13.84 -14.58
CA ILE A 8 -0.84 14.26 -13.41
C ILE A 8 -0.10 13.05 -12.86
N ARG A 9 1.23 13.13 -12.76
CA ARG A 9 2.04 12.12 -12.07
C ARG A 9 1.56 11.92 -10.64
N SER A 10 1.41 10.67 -10.24
CA SER A 10 0.76 10.34 -8.99
C SER A 10 1.53 9.30 -8.20
N PHE A 11 1.47 9.44 -6.89
CA PHE A 11 2.04 8.52 -5.91
C PHE A 11 0.94 8.05 -4.96
N ALA A 12 0.99 6.80 -4.57
CA ALA A 12 0.19 6.26 -3.48
C ALA A 12 1.13 5.82 -2.36
N PHE A 13 0.93 6.38 -1.19
CA PHE A 13 1.68 6.01 0.01
C PHE A 13 0.74 5.40 1.04
N SER A 14 1.19 4.35 1.71
CA SER A 14 0.49 3.77 2.85
C SER A 14 1.45 3.38 3.96
N ASN A 15 0.94 3.33 5.19
CA ASN A 15 1.61 2.70 6.32
C ASN A 15 0.77 1.52 6.78
N LYS A 16 1.39 0.38 7.09
CA LYS A 16 0.71 -0.89 7.38
C LYS A 16 -0.28 -0.77 8.55
N ASN A 17 0.08 0.00 9.56
CA ASN A 17 -0.75 0.26 10.74
C ASN A 17 -0.28 1.54 11.43
N ASP A 18 -1.00 1.97 12.47
CA ASP A 18 -0.65 3.16 13.25
C ASP A 18 0.33 2.88 14.41
N THR A 19 1.00 1.73 14.40
CA THR A 19 1.88 1.31 15.51
C THR A 19 3.16 2.13 15.56
N SER A 20 3.74 2.44 14.40
CA SER A 20 4.94 3.29 14.32
C SER A 20 4.99 4.05 12.99
N TRP A 21 5.40 5.30 13.06
CA TRP A 21 5.65 6.19 11.92
C TRP A 21 7.15 6.43 11.68
N GLU A 22 8.02 5.83 12.50
CA GLU A 22 9.48 6.06 12.46
C GLU A 22 10.08 5.78 11.08
N THR A 23 9.65 4.71 10.41
CA THR A 23 10.09 4.39 9.03
C THR A 23 9.61 5.40 8.02
N VAL A 24 8.39 5.91 8.16
CA VAL A 24 7.87 6.98 7.31
C VAL A 24 8.71 8.25 7.49
N ASP A 25 8.91 8.68 8.73
CA ASP A 25 9.67 9.89 9.04
C ASP A 25 11.11 9.82 8.52
N ALA A 26 11.74 8.65 8.59
CA ALA A 26 13.12 8.45 8.15
C ALA A 26 13.28 8.40 6.63
N TYR A 27 12.34 7.83 5.89
CA TYR A 27 12.53 7.48 4.47
C TYR A 27 11.64 8.25 3.51
N PHE A 28 10.52 8.83 3.93
CA PHE A 28 9.52 9.41 3.03
C PHE A 28 10.11 10.44 2.05
N ILE A 29 10.83 11.44 2.57
CA ILE A 29 11.37 12.53 1.74
C ILE A 29 12.41 12.03 0.74
N SER A 30 13.28 11.10 1.15
CA SER A 30 14.31 10.54 0.25
C SER A 30 13.67 9.71 -0.85
N ILE A 31 12.66 8.90 -0.53
CA ILE A 31 11.91 8.11 -1.52
C ILE A 31 11.17 9.02 -2.50
N VAL A 32 10.49 10.06 -2.03
CA VAL A 32 9.80 11.00 -2.92
C VAL A 32 10.78 11.65 -3.90
N LYS A 33 11.91 12.15 -3.41
CA LYS A 33 12.94 12.77 -4.28
C LYS A 33 13.47 11.79 -5.33
N GLU A 34 13.81 10.58 -4.92
CA GLU A 34 14.30 9.54 -5.82
C GLU A 34 13.27 9.20 -6.91
N LEU A 35 12.02 8.95 -6.52
CA LEU A 35 10.96 8.56 -7.46
C LEU A 35 10.50 9.71 -8.38
N LEU A 36 10.68 10.96 -7.98
CA LEU A 36 10.43 12.12 -8.86
C LEU A 36 11.42 12.18 -10.01
N ASP A 37 12.66 11.77 -9.78
CA ASP A 37 13.72 11.74 -10.79
C ASP A 37 13.62 10.53 -11.72
N GLU A 38 12.88 9.49 -11.33
CA GLU A 38 12.67 8.30 -12.15
C GLU A 38 11.60 8.51 -13.23
N ASN A 39 11.85 7.96 -14.41
CA ASN A 39 10.91 8.03 -15.52
C ASN A 39 9.89 6.90 -15.43
N LEU A 40 8.70 7.20 -14.93
CA LEU A 40 7.56 6.29 -14.89
C LEU A 40 6.58 6.61 -16.02
N SER A 41 6.11 5.59 -16.72
CA SER A 41 5.08 5.71 -17.76
C SER A 41 3.82 6.39 -17.21
N MET A 42 3.18 7.24 -18.03
CA MET A 42 2.00 8.03 -17.64
C MET A 42 0.72 7.21 -17.44
N ASP A 43 0.76 5.91 -17.66
CA ASP A 43 -0.33 4.98 -17.31
C ASP A 43 -0.13 4.29 -15.95
N ARG A 44 0.92 4.65 -15.21
CA ARG A 44 1.31 4.02 -13.93
C ARG A 44 1.44 5.05 -12.81
N ILE A 45 1.21 4.57 -11.59
CA ILE A 45 1.50 5.31 -10.36
C ILE A 45 2.57 4.56 -9.56
N TRP A 46 3.36 5.30 -8.81
CA TRP A 46 4.18 4.71 -7.76
C TRP A 46 3.30 4.25 -6.59
N ASN A 47 3.52 3.01 -6.14
CA ASN A 47 2.88 2.40 -4.99
C ASN A 47 3.94 2.13 -3.93
N VAL A 48 3.93 2.90 -2.85
CA VAL A 48 4.92 2.83 -1.78
C VAL A 48 4.21 2.50 -0.48
N ASN A 49 4.61 1.40 0.14
CA ASN A 49 3.99 0.94 1.37
C ASN A 49 5.06 0.78 2.45
N PHE A 50 4.80 1.40 3.61
CA PHE A 50 5.67 1.32 4.77
C PHE A 50 5.21 0.20 5.72
N PRO A 51 6.15 -0.51 6.38
CA PRO A 51 5.83 -1.68 7.19
C PRO A 51 5.18 -1.37 8.55
N GLY A 52 5.13 -0.10 8.97
CA GLY A 52 4.57 0.30 10.25
C GLY A 52 5.33 -0.25 11.46
N CYS A 53 6.60 -0.55 11.31
CA CYS A 53 7.50 -1.01 12.37
C CYS A 53 8.42 0.12 12.86
N LYS A 54 9.12 -0.10 13.96
CA LYS A 54 10.18 0.80 14.42
C LYS A 54 11.31 0.87 13.41
N LEU A 55 12.03 1.99 13.40
CA LEU A 55 13.17 2.16 12.49
C LEU A 55 14.24 1.08 12.68
N SER A 56 14.48 0.67 13.94
CA SER A 56 15.42 -0.40 14.29
C SER A 56 15.03 -1.79 13.77
N GLU A 57 13.75 -1.99 13.43
CA GLU A 57 13.21 -3.25 12.94
C GLU A 57 13.10 -3.26 11.41
N CYS A 58 13.18 -2.07 10.79
CA CYS A 58 13.10 -1.93 9.33
C CYS A 58 14.35 -2.50 8.67
N LYS A 59 14.15 -3.42 7.75
CA LYS A 59 15.24 -4.11 7.04
C LYS A 59 15.66 -3.41 5.74
N GLY A 60 15.08 -2.26 5.42
CA GLY A 60 15.39 -1.47 4.24
C GLY A 60 14.26 -1.46 3.21
N ILE A 61 14.62 -1.27 1.95
CA ILE A 61 13.70 -1.06 0.83
C ILE A 61 13.80 -2.23 -0.14
N LEU A 62 12.65 -2.77 -0.54
CA LEU A 62 12.53 -3.71 -1.66
C LEU A 62 11.80 -3.02 -2.82
N ARG A 63 12.42 -3.04 -4.00
CA ARG A 63 11.91 -2.43 -5.23
C ARG A 63 11.25 -3.46 -6.15
N ASP A 64 10.58 -2.98 -7.18
CA ASP A 64 9.91 -3.79 -8.20
C ASP A 64 8.86 -4.75 -7.62
N ARG A 65 8.23 -4.33 -6.51
CA ARG A 65 7.17 -5.12 -5.88
C ARG A 65 5.89 -5.00 -6.67
N ILE A 66 5.25 -6.14 -6.89
CA ILE A 66 3.92 -6.19 -7.50
C ILE A 66 2.84 -6.24 -6.43
N PRO A 67 1.64 -5.69 -6.67
CA PRO A 67 0.51 -5.87 -5.76
C PRO A 67 0.19 -7.34 -5.56
N ALA A 68 -0.05 -7.75 -4.32
CA ALA A 68 -0.51 -9.09 -4.03
C ALA A 68 -1.89 -9.32 -4.64
N LYS A 69 -2.16 -10.55 -5.08
CA LYS A 69 -3.45 -10.93 -5.70
C LYS A 69 -4.58 -11.07 -4.69
N HIS A 70 -4.26 -11.15 -3.42
CA HIS A 70 -5.24 -11.28 -2.32
C HIS A 70 -5.17 -10.06 -1.41
N GLN A 71 -6.24 -9.86 -0.65
CA GLN A 71 -6.34 -8.73 0.27
C GLN A 71 -5.37 -8.88 1.44
N PHE A 72 -4.83 -7.74 1.91
CA PHE A 72 -3.99 -7.67 3.11
C PHE A 72 -4.80 -7.93 4.38
N TYR A 73 -6.03 -7.42 4.42
CA TYR A 73 -7.00 -7.67 5.48
C TYR A 73 -8.14 -8.51 4.94
N GLN A 74 -8.48 -9.56 5.68
CA GLN A 74 -9.75 -10.24 5.48
C GLN A 74 -10.80 -9.47 6.27
N ASP A 75 -11.67 -8.76 5.55
CA ASP A 75 -12.73 -7.98 6.17
C ASP A 75 -13.77 -8.90 6.80
N ASP A 76 -14.06 -8.66 8.08
CA ASP A 76 -15.15 -9.24 8.81
C ASP A 76 -15.84 -8.16 9.64
N TYR A 77 -17.10 -8.35 9.96
CA TYR A 77 -17.90 -7.40 10.72
C TYR A 77 -18.60 -8.08 11.87
N VAL A 78 -18.46 -7.49 13.05
CA VAL A 78 -19.28 -7.87 14.22
C VAL A 78 -20.51 -6.99 14.25
N ARG A 79 -21.67 -7.60 14.13
CA ARG A 79 -22.98 -6.91 14.27
C ARG A 79 -23.42 -6.94 15.71
N THR A 80 -23.77 -5.78 16.25
CA THR A 80 -24.39 -5.61 17.56
C THR A 80 -25.78 -5.04 17.37
N ASN A 81 -26.83 -5.75 17.81
CA ASN A 81 -28.20 -5.26 17.80
C ASN A 81 -28.50 -4.50 19.09
N HIS A 82 -29.20 -3.40 18.98
CA HIS A 82 -29.58 -2.53 20.09
C HIS A 82 -31.08 -2.71 20.43
N ALA A 83 -31.46 -2.35 21.66
CA ALA A 83 -32.82 -2.52 22.15
C ALA A 83 -33.90 -1.66 21.41
N ASP A 84 -33.47 -0.58 20.75
CA ASP A 84 -34.30 0.30 19.93
C ASP A 84 -34.56 -0.22 18.50
N GLY A 85 -34.08 -1.44 18.19
CA GLY A 85 -34.18 -2.05 16.86
C GLY A 85 -33.09 -1.64 15.88
N SER A 86 -32.21 -0.71 16.24
CA SER A 86 -31.01 -0.36 15.44
C SER A 86 -29.92 -1.41 15.58
N PHE A 87 -28.92 -1.33 14.71
CA PHE A 87 -27.71 -2.15 14.84
C PHE A 87 -26.46 -1.35 14.51
N SER A 88 -25.34 -1.75 15.07
CA SER A 88 -24.02 -1.26 14.70
C SER A 88 -23.18 -2.37 14.08
N LEU A 89 -22.37 -2.01 13.10
CA LEU A 89 -21.36 -2.87 12.51
C LEU A 89 -19.97 -2.35 12.91
N ARG A 90 -19.18 -3.23 13.52
CA ARG A 90 -17.79 -2.94 13.85
C ARG A 90 -16.90 -3.79 12.97
N SER A 91 -15.99 -3.16 12.24
CA SER A 91 -14.98 -3.87 11.47
C SER A 91 -14.09 -4.70 12.40
N LYS A 92 -13.86 -5.96 12.01
CA LYS A 92 -12.93 -6.90 12.65
C LYS A 92 -12.07 -7.51 11.55
N GLY A 93 -11.16 -6.69 10.99
CA GLY A 93 -10.23 -7.17 9.99
C GLY A 93 -9.15 -8.07 10.60
N VAL A 94 -8.86 -9.19 9.95
CA VAL A 94 -7.74 -10.07 10.28
C VAL A 94 -6.68 -9.86 9.21
N MET A 95 -5.45 -9.52 9.63
CA MET A 95 -4.33 -9.39 8.69
C MET A 95 -3.91 -10.76 8.14
N THR A 96 -3.56 -10.81 6.88
CA THR A 96 -2.92 -11.98 6.30
C THR A 96 -1.54 -12.21 6.92
N GLU A 97 -1.19 -13.46 7.18
CA GLU A 97 0.10 -13.86 7.75
C GLU A 97 1.08 -14.33 6.67
N LYS A 98 0.61 -14.56 5.46
CA LYS A 98 1.41 -15.09 4.36
C LYS A 98 1.14 -14.34 3.06
N ALA A 99 2.18 -14.16 2.29
CA ALA A 99 2.09 -13.57 0.95
C ALA A 99 3.12 -14.21 0.01
N GLU A 100 2.82 -14.20 -1.28
CA GLU A 100 3.74 -14.65 -2.32
C GLU A 100 5.00 -13.75 -2.32
N GLU A 101 6.16 -14.37 -2.49
CA GLU A 101 7.41 -13.63 -2.64
C GLU A 101 7.34 -12.69 -3.85
N GLY A 102 8.00 -11.55 -3.77
CA GLY A 102 7.97 -10.54 -4.82
C GLY A 102 6.79 -9.55 -4.71
N THR A 103 5.82 -9.79 -3.82
CA THR A 103 4.69 -8.89 -3.62
C THR A 103 4.96 -7.80 -2.59
N ASP A 104 4.15 -6.74 -2.65
CA ASP A 104 4.13 -5.65 -1.67
C ASP A 104 3.81 -6.15 -0.26
N ILE A 105 2.81 -7.03 -0.12
CA ILE A 105 2.43 -7.63 1.18
C ILE A 105 3.58 -8.46 1.75
N SER A 106 4.27 -9.25 0.93
CA SER A 106 5.43 -10.03 1.39
C SER A 106 6.54 -9.12 1.95
N ALA A 107 6.80 -7.99 1.30
CA ALA A 107 7.76 -7.00 1.81
C ALA A 107 7.35 -6.48 3.19
N LEU A 108 6.08 -6.06 3.34
CA LEU A 108 5.56 -5.51 4.59
C LEU A 108 5.58 -6.51 5.75
N LEU A 109 5.23 -7.77 5.49
CA LEU A 109 5.25 -8.84 6.50
C LEU A 109 6.68 -9.12 7.01
N ASN A 110 7.67 -8.82 6.20
CA ASN A 110 9.07 -9.01 6.53
C ASN A 110 9.78 -7.71 6.99
N ASN A 111 9.05 -6.66 7.30
CA ASN A 111 9.55 -5.36 7.77
C ASN A 111 10.41 -4.62 6.73
N PHE A 112 10.10 -4.76 5.44
CA PHE A 112 10.68 -3.94 4.39
C PHE A 112 9.70 -2.87 3.90
N ILE A 113 10.22 -1.73 3.49
CA ILE A 113 9.47 -0.75 2.70
C ILE A 113 9.32 -1.35 1.30
N SER A 114 8.10 -1.34 0.79
CA SER A 114 7.77 -1.83 -0.55
C SER A 114 7.67 -0.67 -1.51
N ILE A 115 8.40 -0.72 -2.63
CA ILE A 115 8.26 0.21 -3.74
C ILE A 115 7.95 -0.59 -5.01
N GLY A 116 6.87 -0.23 -5.66
CA GLY A 116 6.47 -0.79 -6.94
C GLY A 116 5.66 0.20 -7.75
N SER A 117 5.21 -0.19 -8.92
CA SER A 117 4.32 0.63 -9.73
C SER A 117 3.07 -0.13 -10.12
N VAL A 118 1.94 0.56 -10.16
CA VAL A 118 0.64 0.00 -10.50
C VAL A 118 0.09 0.69 -11.74
N ARG A 119 -0.37 -0.11 -12.71
CA ARG A 119 -1.00 0.40 -13.93
C ARG A 119 -2.43 0.84 -13.66
N CYS A 120 -2.82 1.95 -14.27
CA CYS A 120 -4.21 2.40 -14.24
C CYS A 120 -5.02 1.69 -15.34
N ALA A 121 -5.83 0.72 -14.98
CA ALA A 121 -6.67 0.00 -15.94
C ALA A 121 -7.71 0.90 -16.64
N ALA A 122 -8.08 2.02 -16.03
CA ALA A 122 -9.05 2.97 -16.60
C ALA A 122 -8.51 3.74 -17.82
N LEU A 123 -7.18 3.79 -18.01
CA LEU A 123 -6.55 4.45 -19.17
C LEU A 123 -6.49 3.57 -20.42
N GLY A 124 -7.09 2.39 -20.36
CA GLY A 124 -7.17 1.46 -21.48
C GLY A 124 -5.84 0.75 -21.79
N TYR A 125 -5.95 -0.35 -22.51
CA TYR A 125 -4.82 -0.99 -23.18
C TYR A 125 -4.51 -0.18 -24.44
N GLN A 126 -3.58 0.76 -24.41
CA GLN A 126 -2.89 1.06 -25.66
C GLN A 126 -2.00 -0.16 -25.95
N LYS A 127 -2.38 -0.93 -26.95
CA LYS A 127 -1.47 -1.91 -27.55
C LYS A 127 -0.35 -1.10 -28.19
N ASP A 128 0.85 -1.29 -27.69
CA ASP A 128 2.06 -0.92 -28.42
C ASP A 128 2.15 -1.70 -29.72
#